data_4de26c0101ac7aabf88701b5084576ee
#
_entry.id   4de26c0101ac7aabf88701b5084576ee
#
_cell.length_a   1.000
_cell.length_b   1.000
_cell.length_c   1.000
_cell.angle_alpha   90.00
_cell.angle_beta   90.00
_cell.angle_gamma   90.00
#
_symmetry.space_group_name_H-M   'P 1'
#
loop_
_entity.id
_entity.type
_entity.pdbx_description
1 polymer ?
#
loop_
_entity_poly.entity_id
_entity_poly.type
_entity_poly.pdbx_seq_one_letter_code
_entity_poly.pdbx_strand_id
1 'polypeptide(L)'
;MPDAGNPGMGPPPTPPERVEYEINELVKKQVEIGMDIVSNGEPAGIGPGTIFRLVEGFQNVNPNIPEDEPVVSLERVRWLSRDMFTYRAFYEDMFGSMGGRNRNNPQMSTRTVVSGPLKLRSLEPFEHDIQLFKKALQANAPGKEAFYCVVAPEWLEEFVWNEYYGSDDEFVVALTEVMAPIFKCVVDSGLILQIDDPAISHDWEEARRPPMSDAEYERFIMLRIDALNAALEGIPEDRIRFHVCWGSWPGMHTNEQPLAHFARMMLKVKAQAFSIESAKSSHRSDWKVWRDEIKWPEDKIIIPGVVDHTTPVVEPPDVIADTILTFANVCGRENVIAGTDCGMRWHAQAAWAKYENIVKGARLASSRLW
;
A
#
# COMPACT_ATOMS: atom_id res chain seq x y z
N MET A 1 15.14 -26.54 12.91
CA MET A 1 14.92 -25.69 14.09
C MET A 1 14.12 -24.51 13.60
N PRO A 2 13.02 -24.10 14.22
CA PRO A 2 12.33 -22.91 13.82
C PRO A 2 13.27 -21.73 14.07
N ASP A 3 13.52 -20.97 13.02
CA ASP A 3 14.30 -19.75 13.04
C ASP A 3 13.66 -18.81 14.07
N ALA A 4 14.38 -18.49 15.12
CA ALA A 4 13.91 -17.53 16.11
C ALA A 4 13.72 -16.21 15.38
N GLY A 5 12.46 -15.80 15.21
CA GLY A 5 12.06 -14.64 14.43
C GLY A 5 12.97 -13.47 14.70
N ASN A 6 13.50 -12.93 13.63
CA ASN A 6 14.45 -11.82 13.65
C ASN A 6 13.77 -10.62 14.35
N PRO A 7 14.21 -10.19 15.53
CA PRO A 7 13.43 -9.30 16.42
C PRO A 7 13.25 -7.85 15.93
N GLY A 8 13.63 -7.56 14.69
CA GLY A 8 13.49 -6.23 14.09
C GLY A 8 12.49 -6.13 12.93
N MET A 9 11.86 -7.22 12.50
CA MET A 9 11.00 -7.25 11.30
C MET A 9 9.50 -7.25 11.60
N GLY A 10 9.04 -6.41 12.52
CA GLY A 10 7.62 -6.33 12.87
C GLY A 10 7.21 -7.28 13.99
N PRO A 11 5.92 -7.29 14.37
CA PRO A 11 5.41 -8.20 15.39
C PRO A 11 5.64 -9.66 14.98
N PRO A 12 5.73 -10.60 15.96
CA PRO A 12 5.85 -12.01 15.64
C PRO A 12 4.70 -12.45 14.72
N PRO A 13 4.96 -13.37 13.79
CA PRO A 13 3.93 -13.81 12.85
C PRO A 13 2.72 -14.36 13.61
N THR A 14 1.53 -14.00 13.15
CA THR A 14 0.26 -14.51 13.68
C THR A 14 0.27 -16.05 13.55
N PRO A 15 -0.12 -16.81 14.58
CA PRO A 15 -0.20 -18.27 14.48
C PRO A 15 -1.08 -18.71 13.30
N PRO A 16 -0.70 -19.75 12.54
CA PRO A 16 -1.41 -20.15 11.32
C PRO A 16 -2.90 -20.43 11.51
N GLU A 17 -3.28 -21.09 12.60
CA GLU A 17 -4.69 -21.35 12.94
C GLU A 17 -5.50 -20.08 13.18
N ARG A 18 -4.86 -19.04 13.70
CA ARG A 18 -5.47 -17.73 13.87
C ARG A 18 -5.60 -17.00 12.54
N VAL A 19 -4.60 -17.07 11.68
CA VAL A 19 -4.65 -16.49 10.32
C VAL A 19 -5.79 -17.13 9.54
N GLU A 20 -5.91 -18.47 9.54
CA GLU A 20 -7.02 -19.16 8.85
C GLU A 20 -8.39 -18.72 9.35
N TYR A 21 -8.56 -18.63 10.68
CA TYR A 21 -9.80 -18.17 11.29
C TYR A 21 -10.12 -16.73 10.91
N GLU A 22 -9.15 -15.83 11.01
CA GLU A 22 -9.35 -14.40 10.70
C GLU A 22 -9.71 -14.19 9.22
N ILE A 23 -9.02 -14.85 8.28
CA ILE A 23 -9.35 -14.77 6.85
C ILE A 23 -10.78 -15.26 6.61
N ASN A 24 -11.17 -16.38 7.21
CA ASN A 24 -12.50 -16.95 7.02
C ASN A 24 -13.61 -16.00 7.50
N GLU A 25 -13.46 -15.43 8.70
CA GLU A 25 -14.43 -14.49 9.25
C GLU A 25 -14.47 -13.16 8.49
N LEU A 26 -13.33 -12.67 8.01
CA LEU A 26 -13.24 -11.46 7.20
C LEU A 26 -13.96 -11.64 5.85
N VAL A 27 -13.69 -12.73 5.13
CA VAL A 27 -14.36 -13.01 3.84
C VAL A 27 -15.87 -13.15 4.04
N LYS A 28 -16.29 -13.92 5.05
CA LYS A 28 -17.70 -14.08 5.40
C LYS A 28 -18.38 -12.74 5.66
N LYS A 29 -17.76 -11.89 6.47
CA LYS A 29 -18.31 -10.58 6.81
C LYS A 29 -18.39 -9.64 5.60
N GLN A 30 -17.38 -9.62 4.72
CA GLN A 30 -17.42 -8.85 3.49
C GLN A 30 -18.60 -9.26 2.59
N VAL A 31 -18.86 -10.56 2.47
CA VAL A 31 -20.01 -11.09 1.70
C VAL A 31 -21.33 -10.72 2.36
N GLU A 32 -21.45 -10.86 3.70
CA GLU A 32 -22.66 -10.52 4.46
C GLU A 32 -23.09 -9.07 4.28
N ILE A 33 -22.16 -8.13 4.26
CA ILE A 33 -22.46 -6.71 4.04
C ILE A 33 -22.71 -6.38 2.56
N GLY A 34 -22.38 -7.30 1.63
CA GLY A 34 -22.68 -7.18 0.22
C GLY A 34 -21.56 -6.59 -0.64
N MET A 35 -20.30 -6.77 -0.27
CA MET A 35 -19.17 -6.41 -1.13
C MET A 35 -19.12 -7.30 -2.38
N ASP A 36 -18.81 -6.71 -3.52
CA ASP A 36 -18.73 -7.42 -4.81
C ASP A 36 -17.38 -8.09 -5.01
N ILE A 37 -16.29 -7.40 -4.64
CA ILE A 37 -14.91 -7.89 -4.68
C ILE A 37 -14.37 -7.96 -3.26
N VAL A 38 -13.78 -9.07 -2.87
CA VAL A 38 -13.33 -9.31 -1.50
C VAL A 38 -11.81 -9.47 -1.41
N SER A 39 -11.25 -9.24 -0.23
CA SER A 39 -9.83 -9.46 0.08
C SER A 39 -9.65 -10.37 1.29
N ASN A 40 -8.41 -10.84 1.53
CA ASN A 40 -8.08 -11.62 2.73
C ASN A 40 -8.01 -10.76 4.01
N GLY A 41 -8.04 -9.44 3.91
CA GLY A 41 -7.91 -8.51 5.04
C GLY A 41 -6.52 -8.50 5.70
N GLU A 42 -5.53 -9.16 5.10
CA GLU A 42 -4.10 -9.11 5.46
C GLU A 42 -3.74 -9.53 6.90
N PRO A 43 -4.35 -10.57 7.48
CA PRO A 43 -4.10 -10.94 8.88
C PRO A 43 -2.67 -11.46 9.13
N ALA A 44 -2.01 -12.00 8.09
CA ALA A 44 -0.60 -12.38 8.14
C ALA A 44 0.33 -11.17 7.93
N GLY A 45 -0.23 -10.03 7.52
CA GLY A 45 0.49 -8.83 7.11
C GLY A 45 1.06 -8.97 5.69
N ILE A 46 0.92 -7.91 4.90
CA ILE A 46 1.58 -7.77 3.59
C ILE A 46 2.72 -6.76 3.61
N GLY A 47 2.98 -6.20 4.79
CA GLY A 47 4.02 -5.18 4.95
C GLY A 47 5.42 -5.68 4.57
N PRO A 48 6.39 -4.77 4.54
CA PRO A 48 7.78 -5.05 4.13
C PRO A 48 8.38 -6.31 4.78
N GLY A 49 8.05 -6.60 6.03
CA GLY A 49 8.52 -7.76 6.77
C GLY A 49 8.18 -9.11 6.14
N THR A 50 7.08 -9.21 5.39
CA THR A 50 6.74 -10.44 4.67
C THR A 50 7.74 -10.70 3.54
N ILE A 51 8.03 -9.70 2.71
CA ILE A 51 8.98 -9.81 1.61
C ILE A 51 10.40 -10.05 2.14
N PHE A 52 10.82 -9.37 3.20
CA PHE A 52 12.14 -9.57 3.80
C PHE A 52 12.37 -11.00 4.31
N ARG A 53 11.31 -11.72 4.68
CA ARG A 53 11.40 -13.16 5.05
C ARG A 53 11.51 -14.07 3.83
N LEU A 54 10.90 -13.70 2.71
CA LEU A 54 10.91 -14.49 1.47
C LEU A 54 12.22 -14.33 0.68
N VAL A 55 12.96 -13.25 0.89
CA VAL A 55 14.13 -12.88 0.10
C VAL A 55 15.41 -12.94 0.93
N GLU A 56 16.47 -13.54 0.38
CA GLU A 56 17.82 -13.49 0.92
C GLU A 56 18.50 -12.16 0.55
N GLY A 57 19.59 -11.84 1.26
CA GLY A 57 20.37 -10.61 1.06
C GLY A 57 20.04 -9.51 2.07
N PHE A 58 18.92 -9.61 2.77
CA PHE A 58 18.59 -8.72 3.88
C PHE A 58 19.11 -9.22 5.21
N GLN A 59 19.54 -8.32 6.05
CA GLN A 59 19.89 -8.59 7.44
C GLN A 59 19.49 -7.40 8.33
N ASN A 60 19.26 -7.69 9.61
CA ASN A 60 19.07 -6.66 10.61
C ASN A 60 20.35 -6.38 11.34
N VAL A 61 20.69 -5.11 11.45
CA VAL A 61 21.86 -4.62 12.17
C VAL A 61 21.44 -3.67 13.27
N ASN A 62 22.18 -3.67 14.36
CA ASN A 62 22.02 -2.70 15.45
C ASN A 62 23.11 -1.65 15.32
N PRO A 63 22.85 -0.52 14.65
CA PRO A 63 23.83 0.55 14.52
C PRO A 63 24.07 1.21 15.88
N ASN A 64 25.28 1.71 16.08
CA ASN A 64 25.63 2.47 17.29
C ASN A 64 25.07 3.91 17.17
N ILE A 65 23.78 4.06 17.41
CA ILE A 65 23.09 5.36 17.40
C ILE A 65 23.21 5.97 18.80
N PRO A 66 23.66 7.25 18.93
CA PRO A 66 23.73 7.93 20.21
C PRO A 66 22.40 7.88 20.98
N GLU A 67 22.48 7.72 22.32
CA GLU A 67 21.26 7.65 23.15
C GLU A 67 20.41 8.93 23.11
N ASP A 68 21.07 10.07 22.91
CA ASP A 68 20.44 11.39 22.81
C ASP A 68 19.93 11.72 21.39
N GLU A 69 20.21 10.85 20.41
CA GLU A 69 19.71 11.04 19.04
C GLU A 69 18.18 11.07 19.03
N PRO A 70 17.54 12.11 18.47
CA PRO A 70 16.09 12.22 18.40
C PRO A 70 15.46 11.04 17.65
N VAL A 71 14.19 10.75 17.97
CA VAL A 71 13.43 9.71 17.24
C VAL A 71 13.24 10.11 15.77
N VAL A 72 12.92 11.38 15.53
CA VAL A 72 12.85 11.95 14.18
C VAL A 72 14.27 12.34 13.75
N SER A 73 15.00 11.39 13.24
CA SER A 73 16.34 11.63 12.69
C SER A 73 16.66 10.69 11.53
N LEU A 74 17.49 11.17 10.61
CA LEU A 74 17.95 10.39 9.45
C LEU A 74 18.90 9.25 9.86
N GLU A 75 19.43 9.27 11.09
CA GLU A 75 20.24 8.18 11.62
C GLU A 75 19.41 7.01 12.10
N ARG A 76 18.16 7.24 12.51
CA ARG A 76 17.27 6.20 13.02
C ARG A 76 16.34 5.61 11.96
N VAL A 77 15.85 6.44 11.06
CA VAL A 77 14.81 6.06 10.10
C VAL A 77 15.31 6.27 8.67
N ARG A 78 15.14 5.26 7.80
CA ARG A 78 15.63 5.32 6.42
C ARG A 78 14.87 6.36 5.59
N TRP A 79 13.57 6.43 5.73
CA TRP A 79 12.71 7.39 5.05
C TRP A 79 12.01 8.31 6.07
N LEU A 80 12.07 9.60 5.84
CA LEU A 80 11.39 10.62 6.64
C LEU A 80 10.88 11.73 5.71
N SER A 81 9.60 12.06 5.85
CA SER A 81 9.00 13.22 5.19
C SER A 81 9.62 14.54 5.71
N ARG A 82 9.73 15.53 4.84
CA ARG A 82 10.12 16.90 5.22
C ARG A 82 9.19 17.50 6.26
N ASP A 83 7.92 17.13 6.27
CA ASP A 83 6.97 17.52 7.32
C ASP A 83 7.43 17.10 8.71
N MET A 84 8.06 15.93 8.83
CA MET A 84 8.55 15.44 10.12
C MET A 84 9.63 16.34 10.72
N PHE A 85 10.42 17.02 9.88
CA PHE A 85 11.40 18.01 10.33
C PHE A 85 10.76 19.38 10.57
N THR A 86 9.83 19.79 9.72
CA THR A 86 9.11 21.06 9.85
C THR A 86 8.29 21.10 11.14
N TYR A 87 7.61 20.01 11.45
CA TYR A 87 6.71 19.87 12.61
C TYR A 87 7.27 18.89 13.65
N ARG A 88 8.56 18.99 13.89
CA ARG A 88 9.29 18.02 14.71
C ARG A 88 8.66 17.74 16.06
N ALA A 89 8.22 18.78 16.79
CA ALA A 89 7.62 18.61 18.11
C ALA A 89 6.33 17.75 18.05
N PHE A 90 5.50 17.94 17.02
CA PHE A 90 4.31 17.14 16.80
C PHE A 90 4.66 15.66 16.56
N TYR A 91 5.64 15.39 15.71
CA TYR A 91 6.02 14.02 15.38
C TYR A 91 6.74 13.31 16.53
N GLU A 92 7.58 14.01 17.30
CA GLU A 92 8.19 13.46 18.52
C GLU A 92 7.13 13.07 19.55
N ASP A 93 6.09 13.87 19.72
CA ASP A 93 4.96 13.57 20.61
C ASP A 93 4.13 12.41 20.05
N MET A 94 3.84 12.40 18.76
CA MET A 94 3.10 11.32 18.09
C MET A 94 3.83 9.98 18.21
N PHE A 95 5.10 9.90 17.83
CA PHE A 95 5.90 8.68 17.96
C PHE A 95 6.06 8.28 19.42
N GLY A 96 6.18 9.27 20.34
CA GLY A 96 6.21 9.04 21.77
C GLY A 96 4.92 8.37 22.29
N SER A 97 3.76 8.81 21.84
CA SER A 97 2.47 8.23 22.23
C SER A 97 2.24 6.84 21.64
N MET A 98 2.80 6.55 20.46
CA MET A 98 2.76 5.23 19.81
C MET A 98 3.77 4.22 20.39
N GLY A 99 4.37 4.53 21.54
CA GLY A 99 5.39 3.68 22.21
C GLY A 99 6.83 4.00 21.81
N GLY A 100 7.06 5.00 20.96
CA GLY A 100 8.38 5.42 20.47
C GLY A 100 9.25 6.11 21.51
N ARG A 101 8.69 6.50 22.68
CA ARG A 101 9.50 7.00 23.83
C ARG A 101 10.29 5.90 24.52
N ASN A 102 10.00 4.64 24.26
CA ASN A 102 10.82 3.56 24.73
C ASN A 102 12.06 3.45 23.83
N ARG A 103 13.10 4.19 24.18
CA ARG A 103 14.43 4.15 23.53
C ARG A 103 15.02 2.74 23.46
N ASN A 104 14.49 1.82 24.29
CA ASN A 104 14.79 0.40 24.27
C ASN A 104 13.88 -0.40 23.34
N ASN A 105 13.01 0.25 22.52
CA ASN A 105 12.24 -0.47 21.51
C ASN A 105 13.21 -0.99 20.43
N PRO A 106 13.38 -2.31 20.29
CA PRO A 106 14.31 -2.89 19.32
C PRO A 106 14.01 -2.44 17.87
N GLN A 107 12.74 -2.15 17.56
CA GLN A 107 12.32 -1.68 16.24
C GLN A 107 12.88 -0.30 15.87
N MET A 108 13.18 0.55 16.85
CA MET A 108 13.74 1.89 16.63
C MET A 108 15.26 1.90 16.63
N SER A 109 15.90 0.81 17.08
CA SER A 109 17.35 0.67 17.11
C SER A 109 17.91 -0.31 16.08
N THR A 110 17.03 -1.00 15.35
CA THR A 110 17.41 -2.00 14.36
C THR A 110 17.20 -1.44 12.96
N ARG A 111 18.19 -1.57 12.08
CA ARG A 111 18.11 -1.23 10.67
C ARG A 111 18.07 -2.50 9.84
N THR A 112 17.17 -2.55 8.87
CA THR A 112 17.24 -3.54 7.80
C THR A 112 18.20 -3.03 6.73
N VAL A 113 19.22 -3.81 6.42
CA VAL A 113 20.20 -3.51 5.38
C VAL A 113 20.18 -4.59 4.30
N VAL A 114 20.37 -4.22 3.04
CA VAL A 114 20.76 -5.16 2.00
C VAL A 114 22.27 -5.24 1.96
N SER A 115 22.84 -6.41 2.27
CA SER A 115 24.29 -6.63 2.42
C SER A 115 24.83 -7.73 1.50
N GLY A 116 23.99 -8.25 0.61
CA GLY A 116 24.33 -9.28 -0.35
C GLY A 116 23.35 -9.33 -1.51
N PRO A 117 23.60 -10.19 -2.52
CA PRO A 117 22.73 -10.31 -3.66
C PRO A 117 21.34 -10.80 -3.23
N LEU A 118 20.30 -10.17 -3.74
CA LEU A 118 18.93 -10.57 -3.48
C LEU A 118 18.60 -11.88 -4.21
N LYS A 119 17.95 -12.79 -3.51
CA LYS A 119 17.49 -14.07 -4.05
C LYS A 119 16.22 -14.53 -3.35
N LEU A 120 15.25 -15.00 -4.10
CA LEU A 120 14.04 -15.60 -3.54
C LEU A 120 14.41 -16.92 -2.83
N ARG A 121 14.04 -17.06 -1.56
CA ARG A 121 14.27 -18.30 -0.77
C ARG A 121 13.29 -19.39 -1.16
N SER A 122 12.00 -19.08 -1.04
CA SER A 122 10.89 -19.97 -1.32
C SER A 122 9.60 -19.16 -1.41
N LEU A 123 8.68 -19.59 -2.29
CA LEU A 123 7.32 -19.08 -2.34
C LEU A 123 6.37 -19.84 -1.39
N GLU A 124 6.78 -20.99 -0.84
CA GLU A 124 5.92 -21.88 -0.06
C GLU A 124 5.11 -21.17 1.06
N PRO A 125 5.72 -20.30 1.90
CA PRO A 125 4.94 -19.59 2.91
C PRO A 125 3.88 -18.67 2.30
N PHE A 126 4.20 -18.02 1.19
CA PHE A 126 3.29 -17.13 0.48
C PHE A 126 2.16 -17.89 -0.23
N GLU A 127 2.50 -19.00 -0.88
CA GLU A 127 1.53 -19.93 -1.49
C GLU A 127 0.57 -20.50 -0.43
N HIS A 128 1.09 -20.82 0.77
CA HIS A 128 0.25 -21.27 1.87
C HIS A 128 -0.80 -20.24 2.27
N ASP A 129 -0.43 -18.96 2.43
CA ASP A 129 -1.36 -17.89 2.77
C ASP A 129 -2.43 -17.70 1.67
N ILE A 130 -2.03 -17.79 0.40
CA ILE A 130 -2.96 -17.77 -0.73
C ILE A 130 -3.93 -18.96 -0.67
N GLN A 131 -3.47 -20.18 -0.31
CA GLN A 131 -4.36 -21.33 -0.20
C GLN A 131 -5.37 -21.18 0.94
N LEU A 132 -4.99 -20.60 2.08
CA LEU A 132 -5.91 -20.28 3.16
C LEU A 132 -7.01 -19.33 2.67
N PHE A 133 -6.64 -18.29 1.93
CA PHE A 133 -7.60 -17.36 1.35
C PHE A 133 -8.53 -18.04 0.33
N LYS A 134 -8.00 -18.85 -0.58
CA LYS A 134 -8.81 -19.60 -1.57
C LYS A 134 -9.80 -20.54 -0.88
N LYS A 135 -9.41 -21.20 0.21
CA LYS A 135 -10.29 -22.05 1.03
C LYS A 135 -11.46 -21.23 1.61
N ALA A 136 -11.16 -20.03 2.16
CA ALA A 136 -12.19 -19.13 2.68
C ALA A 136 -13.14 -18.62 1.57
N LEU A 137 -12.61 -18.28 0.39
CA LEU A 137 -13.41 -17.90 -0.78
C LEU A 137 -14.35 -19.02 -1.23
N GLN A 138 -13.85 -20.25 -1.32
CA GLN A 138 -14.67 -21.39 -1.69
C GLN A 138 -15.82 -21.62 -0.72
N ALA A 139 -15.57 -21.44 0.58
CA ALA A 139 -16.55 -21.65 1.63
C ALA A 139 -17.60 -20.53 1.73
N ASN A 140 -17.22 -19.26 1.57
CA ASN A 140 -18.05 -18.10 1.92
C ASN A 140 -18.38 -17.18 0.74
N ALA A 141 -17.61 -17.20 -0.36
CA ALA A 141 -17.70 -16.27 -1.48
C ALA A 141 -17.63 -16.98 -2.85
N PRO A 142 -18.34 -18.11 -3.07
CA PRO A 142 -18.22 -18.85 -4.33
C PRO A 142 -18.62 -17.96 -5.52
N GLY A 143 -17.72 -17.88 -6.50
CA GLY A 143 -17.95 -17.11 -7.72
C GLY A 143 -17.71 -15.59 -7.61
N LYS A 144 -17.36 -15.07 -6.45
CA LYS A 144 -16.93 -13.66 -6.32
C LYS A 144 -15.47 -13.48 -6.76
N GLU A 145 -15.20 -12.33 -7.36
CA GLU A 145 -13.82 -11.90 -7.57
C GLU A 145 -13.15 -11.55 -6.24
N ALA A 146 -11.84 -11.75 -6.20
CA ALA A 146 -11.05 -11.46 -5.03
C ALA A 146 -9.67 -10.93 -5.41
N PHE A 147 -9.12 -10.03 -4.59
CA PHE A 147 -7.79 -9.50 -4.79
C PHE A 147 -6.88 -9.80 -3.60
N TYR A 148 -5.59 -9.84 -3.89
CA TYR A 148 -4.53 -10.02 -2.90
C TYR A 148 -3.50 -8.90 -3.05
N CYS A 149 -3.19 -8.22 -1.95
CA CYS A 149 -2.25 -7.11 -1.94
C CYS A 149 -0.81 -7.61 -1.84
N VAL A 150 0.08 -6.97 -2.57
CA VAL A 150 1.53 -7.10 -2.45
C VAL A 150 2.14 -5.70 -2.47
N VAL A 151 3.05 -5.43 -1.56
CA VAL A 151 3.78 -4.15 -1.51
C VAL A 151 4.64 -3.97 -2.76
N ALA A 152 4.73 -2.74 -3.26
CA ALA A 152 5.61 -2.41 -4.37
C ALA A 152 7.10 -2.52 -3.95
N PRO A 153 8.00 -2.89 -4.87
CA PRO A 153 9.45 -2.88 -4.60
C PRO A 153 9.96 -1.51 -4.19
N GLU A 154 9.46 -0.46 -4.81
CA GLU A 154 9.79 0.93 -4.52
C GLU A 154 9.48 1.30 -3.07
N TRP A 155 8.30 0.91 -2.57
CA TRP A 155 7.97 1.15 -1.16
C TRP A 155 8.90 0.39 -0.19
N LEU A 156 9.38 -0.79 -0.56
CA LEU A 156 10.35 -1.54 0.26
C LEU A 156 11.70 -0.81 0.38
N GLU A 157 12.11 -0.04 -0.64
CA GLU A 157 13.32 0.79 -0.61
C GLU A 157 13.32 1.77 0.58
N GLU A 158 12.16 2.30 0.96
CA GLU A 158 12.01 3.23 2.10
C GLU A 158 12.41 2.62 3.45
N PHE A 159 12.46 1.29 3.57
CA PHE A 159 12.76 0.58 4.81
C PHE A 159 14.17 -0.02 4.85
N VAL A 160 14.92 0.02 3.72
CA VAL A 160 16.19 -0.70 3.56
C VAL A 160 17.35 0.25 3.32
N TRP A 161 18.43 0.03 4.07
CA TRP A 161 19.71 0.68 3.84
C TRP A 161 20.50 -0.12 2.82
N ASN A 162 20.83 0.51 1.70
CA ASN A 162 21.62 -0.15 0.65
C ASN A 162 23.12 -0.13 1.02
N GLU A 163 23.68 -1.29 1.34
CA GLU A 163 25.09 -1.48 1.65
C GLU A 163 25.80 -2.42 0.65
N TYR A 164 25.07 -2.89 -0.37
CA TYR A 164 25.62 -3.87 -1.32
C TYR A 164 25.61 -3.38 -2.77
N TYR A 165 24.51 -2.83 -3.26
CA TYR A 165 24.39 -2.37 -4.65
C TYR A 165 25.06 -1.01 -4.84
N GLY A 166 25.57 -0.74 -6.06
CA GLY A 166 26.27 0.49 -6.39
C GLY A 166 25.42 1.77 -6.29
N SER A 167 24.09 1.62 -6.37
CA SER A 167 23.12 2.71 -6.19
C SER A 167 21.78 2.17 -5.67
N ASP A 168 20.91 3.06 -5.19
CA ASP A 168 19.53 2.70 -4.82
C ASP A 168 18.72 2.30 -6.07
N ASP A 169 19.02 2.86 -7.23
CA ASP A 169 18.41 2.45 -8.51
C ASP A 169 18.76 1.00 -8.89
N GLU A 170 20.01 0.59 -8.73
CA GLU A 170 20.40 -0.82 -8.95
C GLU A 170 19.73 -1.74 -7.92
N PHE A 171 19.61 -1.30 -6.68
CA PHE A 171 18.95 -2.04 -5.63
C PHE A 171 17.46 -2.27 -5.93
N VAL A 172 16.72 -1.20 -6.31
CA VAL A 172 15.28 -1.33 -6.59
C VAL A 172 15.00 -2.20 -7.81
N VAL A 173 15.85 -2.14 -8.85
CA VAL A 173 15.74 -3.03 -10.01
C VAL A 173 15.94 -4.49 -9.59
N ALA A 174 16.99 -4.80 -8.83
CA ALA A 174 17.24 -6.16 -8.34
C ALA A 174 16.14 -6.67 -7.42
N LEU A 175 15.56 -5.79 -6.57
CA LEU A 175 14.44 -6.11 -5.71
C LEU A 175 13.19 -6.41 -6.54
N THR A 176 12.94 -5.64 -7.58
CA THR A 176 11.79 -5.84 -8.47
C THR A 176 11.89 -7.17 -9.22
N GLU A 177 13.07 -7.52 -9.73
CA GLU A 177 13.32 -8.80 -10.40
C GLU A 177 13.05 -10.00 -9.48
N VAL A 178 13.50 -9.92 -8.21
CA VAL A 178 13.29 -11.02 -7.24
C VAL A 178 11.85 -11.14 -6.78
N MET A 179 11.04 -10.08 -6.90
CA MET A 179 9.62 -10.06 -6.55
C MET A 179 8.70 -10.52 -7.69
N ALA A 180 9.15 -10.55 -8.94
CA ALA A 180 8.34 -10.96 -10.08
C ALA A 180 7.64 -12.33 -9.90
N PRO A 181 8.28 -13.39 -9.36
CA PRO A 181 7.60 -14.65 -9.06
C PRO A 181 6.48 -14.53 -8.02
N ILE A 182 6.57 -13.57 -7.09
CA ILE A 182 5.54 -13.33 -6.07
C ILE A 182 4.28 -12.75 -6.74
N PHE A 183 4.43 -11.77 -7.64
CA PHE A 183 3.33 -11.20 -8.42
C PHE A 183 2.63 -12.26 -9.26
N LYS A 184 3.42 -13.06 -9.96
CA LYS A 184 2.91 -14.15 -10.78
C LYS A 184 2.15 -15.19 -9.95
N CYS A 185 2.63 -15.54 -8.77
CA CYS A 185 1.99 -16.50 -7.87
C CYS A 185 0.55 -16.08 -7.50
N VAL A 186 0.31 -14.78 -7.24
CA VAL A 186 -1.04 -14.28 -6.97
C VAL A 186 -1.95 -14.52 -8.17
N VAL A 187 -1.55 -14.11 -9.37
CA VAL A 187 -2.39 -14.19 -10.57
C VAL A 187 -2.60 -15.63 -11.04
N ASP A 188 -1.56 -16.47 -10.99
CA ASP A 188 -1.67 -17.91 -11.30
C ASP A 188 -2.64 -18.64 -10.34
N SER A 189 -2.85 -18.10 -9.15
CA SER A 189 -3.83 -18.60 -8.19
C SER A 189 -5.28 -18.24 -8.52
N GLY A 190 -5.50 -17.43 -9.56
CA GLY A 190 -6.81 -16.94 -9.99
C GLY A 190 -7.27 -15.66 -9.28
N LEU A 191 -6.42 -15.03 -8.50
CA LEU A 191 -6.70 -13.79 -7.79
C LEU A 191 -6.29 -12.56 -8.63
N ILE A 192 -6.86 -11.41 -8.31
CA ILE A 192 -6.41 -10.12 -8.82
C ILE A 192 -5.22 -9.69 -7.96
N LEU A 193 -4.11 -9.30 -8.57
CA LEU A 193 -2.97 -8.72 -7.89
C LEU A 193 -3.23 -7.24 -7.63
N GLN A 194 -3.19 -6.80 -6.38
CA GLN A 194 -3.08 -5.39 -6.05
C GLN A 194 -1.65 -5.08 -5.65
N ILE A 195 -1.03 -4.10 -6.28
CA ILE A 195 0.31 -3.60 -5.94
C ILE A 195 0.14 -2.29 -5.18
N ASP A 196 0.58 -2.27 -3.93
CA ASP A 196 0.48 -1.09 -3.07
C ASP A 196 1.79 -0.29 -3.12
N ASP A 197 1.72 0.89 -3.72
CA ASP A 197 2.88 1.75 -3.96
C ASP A 197 2.66 3.19 -3.47
N PRO A 198 2.79 3.44 -2.17
CA PRO A 198 2.79 4.80 -1.67
C PRO A 198 4.08 5.57 -2.00
N ALA A 199 5.18 4.89 -2.36
CA ALA A 199 6.47 5.54 -2.59
C ALA A 199 6.39 6.53 -3.77
N ILE A 200 5.59 6.23 -4.80
CA ILE A 200 5.35 7.16 -5.92
C ILE A 200 4.85 8.54 -5.46
N SER A 201 4.20 8.65 -4.31
CA SER A 201 3.79 9.92 -3.71
C SER A 201 4.77 10.42 -2.64
N HIS A 202 5.41 9.51 -1.89
CA HIS A 202 6.29 9.81 -0.77
C HIS A 202 7.68 10.29 -1.16
N ASP A 203 8.25 9.76 -2.25
CA ASP A 203 9.63 10.03 -2.62
C ASP A 203 9.90 11.49 -2.99
N TRP A 204 8.87 12.24 -3.38
CA TRP A 204 8.94 13.68 -3.58
C TRP A 204 9.34 14.44 -2.31
N GLU A 205 8.83 14.02 -1.17
CA GLU A 205 9.04 14.69 0.11
C GLU A 205 10.13 14.05 0.99
N GLU A 206 10.86 13.07 0.47
CA GLU A 206 11.90 12.38 1.22
C GLU A 206 13.04 13.34 1.63
N ALA A 207 13.29 13.41 2.95
CA ALA A 207 14.15 14.43 3.53
C ALA A 207 15.65 14.20 3.33
N ARG A 208 16.08 12.96 3.00
CA ARG A 208 17.49 12.64 2.68
C ARG A 208 17.93 13.22 1.35
N ARG A 209 17.00 13.30 0.43
CA ARG A 209 17.27 13.80 -0.91
C ARG A 209 17.11 15.30 -0.96
N PRO A 210 17.94 16.03 -1.73
CA PRO A 210 17.61 17.42 -2.05
C PRO A 210 16.27 17.45 -2.79
N PRO A 211 15.51 18.57 -2.72
CA PRO A 211 14.33 18.74 -3.53
C PRO A 211 14.66 18.49 -5.01
N MET A 212 13.91 17.57 -5.63
CA MET A 212 14.05 17.28 -7.05
C MET A 212 13.29 18.31 -7.88
N SER A 213 13.79 18.64 -9.06
CA SER A 213 12.98 19.27 -10.11
C SER A 213 11.99 18.24 -10.67
N ASP A 214 10.92 18.71 -11.33
CA ASP A 214 9.92 17.83 -11.97
C ASP A 214 10.58 16.84 -12.93
N ALA A 215 11.57 17.28 -13.72
CA ALA A 215 12.28 16.42 -14.66
C ALA A 215 13.19 15.37 -13.98
N GLU A 216 13.76 15.67 -12.82
CA GLU A 216 14.53 14.71 -12.02
C GLU A 216 13.60 13.69 -11.40
N TYR A 217 12.47 14.14 -10.86
CA TYR A 217 11.47 13.28 -10.29
C TYR A 217 10.85 12.34 -11.35
N GLU A 218 10.50 12.87 -12.53
CA GLU A 218 10.00 12.06 -13.63
C GLU A 218 10.99 10.93 -14.00
N ARG A 219 12.29 11.24 -14.13
CA ARG A 219 13.31 10.21 -14.42
C ARG A 219 13.42 9.18 -13.30
N PHE A 220 13.37 9.64 -12.05
CA PHE A 220 13.45 8.80 -10.87
C PHE A 220 12.28 7.80 -10.80
N ILE A 221 11.05 8.29 -10.94
CA ILE A 221 9.84 7.44 -10.90
C ILE A 221 9.74 6.55 -12.14
N MET A 222 10.09 7.05 -13.33
CA MET A 222 9.99 6.24 -14.55
C MET A 222 10.94 5.04 -14.54
N LEU A 223 12.12 5.14 -13.93
CA LEU A 223 13.01 3.98 -13.76
C LEU A 223 12.31 2.88 -12.96
N ARG A 224 11.63 3.23 -11.88
CA ARG A 224 10.92 2.31 -10.99
C ARG A 224 9.70 1.70 -11.66
N ILE A 225 8.91 2.51 -12.35
CA ILE A 225 7.77 2.04 -13.15
C ILE A 225 8.22 1.09 -14.27
N ASP A 226 9.32 1.39 -14.96
CA ASP A 226 9.84 0.53 -16.02
C ASP A 226 10.34 -0.81 -15.45
N ALA A 227 11.00 -0.81 -14.28
CA ALA A 227 11.39 -2.02 -13.58
C ALA A 227 10.16 -2.84 -13.16
N LEU A 228 9.15 -2.20 -12.56
CA LEU A 228 7.89 -2.85 -12.19
C LEU A 228 7.19 -3.46 -13.41
N ASN A 229 7.07 -2.71 -14.51
CA ASN A 229 6.46 -3.18 -15.75
C ASN A 229 7.22 -4.38 -16.37
N ALA A 230 8.53 -4.44 -16.21
CA ALA A 230 9.32 -5.60 -16.61
C ALA A 230 9.01 -6.83 -15.73
N ALA A 231 8.85 -6.65 -14.42
CA ALA A 231 8.47 -7.73 -13.50
C ALA A 231 7.03 -8.21 -13.70
N LEU A 232 6.16 -7.38 -14.29
CA LEU A 232 4.78 -7.72 -14.63
C LEU A 232 4.63 -8.33 -16.02
N GLU A 233 5.72 -8.55 -16.76
CA GLU A 233 5.66 -9.11 -18.11
C GLU A 233 4.98 -10.49 -18.12
N GLY A 234 4.02 -10.65 -19.02
CA GLY A 234 3.21 -11.89 -19.15
C GLY A 234 2.04 -11.98 -18.17
N ILE A 235 1.82 -11.01 -17.29
CA ILE A 235 0.61 -10.90 -16.48
C ILE A 235 -0.39 -10.00 -17.21
N PRO A 236 -1.65 -10.43 -17.44
CA PRO A 236 -2.67 -9.60 -18.07
C PRO A 236 -3.00 -8.36 -17.21
N GLU A 237 -3.13 -7.20 -17.84
CA GLU A 237 -3.41 -5.94 -17.13
C GLU A 237 -4.74 -5.96 -16.38
N ASP A 238 -5.74 -6.69 -16.89
CA ASP A 238 -7.05 -6.88 -16.25
C ASP A 238 -7.01 -7.72 -14.96
N ARG A 239 -5.85 -8.28 -14.65
CA ARG A 239 -5.57 -8.98 -13.39
C ARG A 239 -4.75 -8.15 -12.41
N ILE A 240 -4.49 -6.87 -12.72
CA ILE A 240 -3.65 -5.98 -11.91
C ILE A 240 -4.42 -4.74 -11.50
N ARG A 241 -4.36 -4.43 -10.21
CA ARG A 241 -4.75 -3.16 -9.59
C ARG A 241 -3.49 -2.49 -9.05
N PHE A 242 -3.35 -1.21 -9.29
CA PHE A 242 -2.26 -0.41 -8.73
C PHE A 242 -2.82 0.60 -7.74
N HIS A 243 -2.35 0.56 -6.50
CA HIS A 243 -2.82 1.43 -5.43
C HIS A 243 -1.77 2.44 -5.04
N VAL A 244 -2.18 3.70 -4.98
CA VAL A 244 -1.36 4.82 -4.47
C VAL A 244 -2.10 5.49 -3.33
N CYS A 245 -1.39 5.70 -2.23
CA CYS A 245 -1.84 6.52 -1.12
C CYS A 245 -0.70 7.45 -0.65
N TRP A 246 -1.05 8.43 0.17
CA TRP A 246 -0.08 9.37 0.75
C TRP A 246 0.29 9.02 2.21
N GLY A 247 0.16 7.74 2.56
CA GLY A 247 0.46 7.23 3.88
C GLY A 247 -0.71 7.26 4.86
N SER A 248 -0.72 6.25 5.72
CA SER A 248 -1.82 5.97 6.65
C SER A 248 -1.55 6.47 8.08
N TRP A 249 -0.56 7.32 8.29
CA TRP A 249 -0.31 7.89 9.62
C TRP A 249 -1.11 9.18 9.83
N PRO A 250 -1.51 9.49 11.06
CA PRO A 250 -2.22 10.72 11.39
C PRO A 250 -1.25 11.92 11.49
N GLY A 251 -0.55 12.21 10.41
CA GLY A 251 0.46 13.27 10.32
C GLY A 251 -0.08 14.60 9.82
N MET A 252 0.82 15.57 9.69
CA MET A 252 0.47 16.94 9.24
C MET A 252 0.15 16.99 7.75
N HIS A 253 0.84 16.21 6.91
CA HIS A 253 0.57 16.08 5.47
C HIS A 253 0.51 17.44 4.71
N THR A 254 1.48 18.35 4.97
CA THR A 254 1.49 19.69 4.37
C THR A 254 2.40 19.81 3.15
N ASN A 255 3.31 18.85 2.93
CA ASN A 255 4.21 18.77 1.80
C ASN A 255 3.90 17.58 0.87
N GLU A 256 2.67 17.05 0.92
CA GLU A 256 2.26 15.97 0.04
C GLU A 256 2.39 16.36 -1.42
N GLN A 257 2.86 15.43 -2.24
CA GLN A 257 2.94 15.64 -3.67
C GLN A 257 1.54 15.71 -4.29
N PRO A 258 1.22 16.75 -5.07
CA PRO A 258 -0.04 16.81 -5.80
C PRO A 258 -0.19 15.66 -6.80
N LEU A 259 -1.39 15.06 -6.89
CA LEU A 259 -1.68 13.99 -7.87
C LEU A 259 -1.28 14.39 -9.30
N ALA A 260 -1.49 15.65 -9.69
CA ALA A 260 -1.16 16.16 -11.02
C ALA A 260 0.30 15.94 -11.42
N HIS A 261 1.24 15.92 -10.46
CA HIS A 261 2.67 15.77 -10.74
C HIS A 261 3.03 14.35 -11.23
N PHE A 262 2.35 13.32 -10.71
CA PHE A 262 2.71 11.94 -11.04
C PHE A 262 1.61 11.14 -11.76
N ALA A 263 0.40 11.68 -11.88
CA ALA A 263 -0.73 10.96 -12.46
C ALA A 263 -0.44 10.40 -13.88
N ARG A 264 0.29 11.15 -14.73
CA ARG A 264 0.67 10.68 -16.07
C ARG A 264 1.66 9.52 -16.03
N MET A 265 2.56 9.53 -15.05
CA MET A 265 3.54 8.45 -14.82
C MET A 265 2.84 7.21 -14.25
N MET A 266 2.00 7.40 -13.23
CA MET A 266 1.18 6.34 -12.64
C MET A 266 0.40 5.56 -13.72
N LEU A 267 -0.22 6.25 -14.68
CA LEU A 267 -0.96 5.61 -15.77
C LEU A 267 -0.09 4.81 -16.75
N LYS A 268 1.25 4.87 -16.65
CA LYS A 268 2.17 4.02 -17.43
C LYS A 268 2.41 2.66 -16.80
N VAL A 269 2.00 2.45 -15.56
CA VAL A 269 1.99 1.12 -14.94
C VAL A 269 1.05 0.21 -15.72
N LYS A 270 1.49 -1.00 -16.04
CA LYS A 270 0.71 -2.03 -16.74
C LYS A 270 -0.36 -2.63 -15.82
N ALA A 271 -1.35 -1.83 -15.46
CA ALA A 271 -2.50 -2.21 -14.66
C ALA A 271 -3.78 -1.70 -15.32
N GLN A 272 -4.88 -2.44 -15.20
CA GLN A 272 -6.17 -1.95 -15.67
C GLN A 272 -6.84 -1.05 -14.64
N ALA A 273 -6.69 -1.33 -13.35
CA ALA A 273 -7.38 -0.58 -12.30
C ALA A 273 -6.39 0.22 -11.43
N PHE A 274 -6.78 1.45 -11.09
CA PHE A 274 -5.98 2.36 -10.28
C PHE A 274 -6.78 2.82 -9.06
N SER A 275 -6.27 2.52 -7.87
CA SER A 275 -6.86 2.89 -6.59
C SER A 275 -6.11 4.08 -6.01
N ILE A 276 -6.84 5.16 -5.69
CA ILE A 276 -6.26 6.41 -5.19
C ILE A 276 -7.08 6.97 -4.03
N GLU A 277 -6.43 7.69 -3.12
CA GLU A 277 -7.12 8.44 -2.08
C GLU A 277 -7.99 9.55 -2.70
N SER A 278 -9.21 9.73 -2.17
CA SER A 278 -10.07 10.85 -2.56
C SER A 278 -11.12 11.23 -1.50
N ALA A 279 -11.20 10.52 -0.39
CA ALA A 279 -12.07 10.88 0.73
C ALA A 279 -11.36 11.74 1.78
N LYS A 280 -10.05 11.54 1.99
CA LYS A 280 -9.22 12.38 2.84
C LYS A 280 -9.30 13.84 2.38
N SER A 281 -9.36 14.77 3.32
CA SER A 281 -9.63 16.19 3.02
C SER A 281 -8.63 16.83 2.06
N SER A 282 -7.34 16.43 2.11
CA SER A 282 -6.28 16.91 1.20
C SER A 282 -6.50 16.48 -0.24
N HIS A 283 -7.09 15.29 -0.48
CA HIS A 283 -7.26 14.68 -1.80
C HIS A 283 -8.68 14.76 -2.37
N ARG A 284 -9.62 15.34 -1.61
CA ARG A 284 -11.03 15.44 -2.02
C ARG A 284 -11.27 16.20 -3.34
N SER A 285 -10.31 16.98 -3.77
CA SER A 285 -10.38 17.75 -5.02
C SER A 285 -9.60 17.15 -6.19
N ASP A 286 -8.91 16.01 -5.99
CA ASP A 286 -7.98 15.46 -6.98
C ASP A 286 -8.67 14.88 -8.22
N TRP A 287 -9.98 14.58 -8.13
CA TRP A 287 -10.79 14.27 -9.32
C TRP A 287 -10.74 15.35 -10.43
N LYS A 288 -10.38 16.60 -10.06
CA LYS A 288 -10.22 17.71 -11.01
C LYS A 288 -9.04 17.48 -11.97
N VAL A 289 -8.01 16.76 -11.54
CA VAL A 289 -6.87 16.38 -12.40
C VAL A 289 -7.38 15.61 -13.62
N TRP A 290 -8.30 14.68 -13.42
CA TRP A 290 -8.89 13.87 -14.50
C TRP A 290 -9.88 14.66 -15.35
N ARG A 291 -10.50 15.68 -14.81
CA ARG A 291 -11.40 16.56 -15.56
C ARG A 291 -10.66 17.60 -16.39
N ASP A 292 -9.63 18.23 -15.81
CA ASP A 292 -9.06 19.49 -16.31
C ASP A 292 -7.69 19.29 -16.99
N GLU A 293 -6.90 18.28 -16.60
CA GLU A 293 -5.50 18.17 -16.99
C GLU A 293 -5.18 16.88 -17.76
N ILE A 294 -5.79 15.76 -17.36
CA ILE A 294 -5.51 14.44 -17.91
C ILE A 294 -6.82 13.73 -18.19
N LYS A 295 -7.15 13.52 -19.48
CA LYS A 295 -8.30 12.69 -19.83
C LYS A 295 -8.08 11.26 -19.31
N TRP A 296 -9.04 10.74 -18.53
CA TRP A 296 -9.01 9.35 -18.06
C TRP A 296 -9.08 8.39 -19.28
N PRO A 297 -8.21 7.36 -19.34
CA PRO A 297 -8.25 6.38 -20.43
C PRO A 297 -9.53 5.54 -20.37
N GLU A 298 -10.15 5.29 -21.52
CA GLU A 298 -11.46 4.61 -21.60
C GLU A 298 -11.39 3.11 -21.24
N ASP A 299 -10.20 2.50 -21.34
CA ASP A 299 -9.90 1.11 -21.02
C ASP A 299 -9.42 0.88 -19.58
N LYS A 300 -9.29 1.95 -18.78
CA LYS A 300 -8.83 1.87 -17.39
C LYS A 300 -9.97 2.08 -16.39
N ILE A 301 -9.85 1.46 -15.24
CA ILE A 301 -10.80 1.54 -14.12
C ILE A 301 -10.18 2.42 -13.03
N ILE A 302 -10.94 3.41 -12.55
CA ILE A 302 -10.60 4.18 -11.36
C ILE A 302 -11.29 3.59 -10.14
N ILE A 303 -10.54 3.46 -9.03
CA ILE A 303 -11.06 3.03 -7.73
C ILE A 303 -10.82 4.17 -6.75
N PRO A 304 -11.69 5.21 -6.75
CA PRO A 304 -11.54 6.30 -5.79
C PRO A 304 -11.84 5.79 -4.38
N GLY A 305 -11.04 6.21 -3.42
CA GLY A 305 -11.39 6.09 -2.02
C GLY A 305 -12.61 6.95 -1.72
N VAL A 306 -13.65 6.35 -1.16
CA VAL A 306 -14.89 7.06 -0.81
C VAL A 306 -15.11 7.16 0.70
N VAL A 307 -14.18 6.61 1.48
CA VAL A 307 -14.10 6.74 2.93
C VAL A 307 -12.65 6.97 3.35
N ASP A 308 -12.44 7.93 4.25
CA ASP A 308 -11.15 8.32 4.79
C ASP A 308 -10.64 7.28 5.80
N HIS A 309 -9.48 6.70 5.53
CA HIS A 309 -8.86 5.68 6.38
C HIS A 309 -8.12 6.26 7.60
N THR A 310 -7.89 7.57 7.64
CA THR A 310 -7.13 8.25 8.71
C THR A 310 -7.97 8.70 9.88
N THR A 311 -9.29 8.53 9.83
CA THR A 311 -10.24 8.97 10.85
C THR A 311 -11.29 7.91 11.17
N PRO A 312 -11.77 7.81 12.44
CA PRO A 312 -12.91 6.94 12.79
C PRO A 312 -14.27 7.51 12.37
N VAL A 313 -14.34 8.71 11.82
CA VAL A 313 -15.60 9.30 11.34
C VAL A 313 -16.16 8.46 10.20
N VAL A 314 -17.42 8.04 10.34
CA VAL A 314 -18.11 7.20 9.34
C VAL A 314 -18.85 8.08 8.35
N GLU A 315 -18.47 8.02 7.09
CA GLU A 315 -19.08 8.80 6.01
C GLU A 315 -20.50 8.33 5.73
N PRO A 316 -21.48 9.27 5.60
CA PRO A 316 -22.85 8.93 5.22
C PRO A 316 -22.91 8.36 3.79
N PRO A 317 -23.85 7.43 3.49
CA PRO A 317 -24.00 6.86 2.16
C PRO A 317 -24.23 7.89 1.03
N ASP A 318 -24.90 9.02 1.33
CA ASP A 318 -25.11 10.07 0.32
C ASP A 318 -23.80 10.75 -0.08
N VAL A 319 -22.89 11.03 0.87
CA VAL A 319 -21.56 11.61 0.61
C VAL A 319 -20.73 10.65 -0.23
N ILE A 320 -20.79 9.35 0.10
CA ILE A 320 -20.13 8.29 -0.68
C ILE A 320 -20.68 8.26 -2.11
N ALA A 321 -22.01 8.26 -2.26
CA ALA A 321 -22.65 8.26 -3.57
C ALA A 321 -22.27 9.49 -4.41
N ASP A 322 -22.21 10.68 -3.83
CA ASP A 322 -21.83 11.90 -4.52
C ASP A 322 -20.37 11.87 -5.00
N THR A 323 -19.46 11.24 -4.22
CA THR A 323 -18.09 11.02 -4.66
C THR A 323 -18.03 10.06 -5.86
N ILE A 324 -18.74 8.92 -5.80
CA ILE A 324 -18.82 7.96 -6.92
C ILE A 324 -19.36 8.63 -8.18
N LEU A 325 -20.47 9.40 -8.06
CA LEU A 325 -21.06 10.12 -9.18
C LEU A 325 -20.11 11.16 -9.79
N THR A 326 -19.31 11.82 -8.95
CA THR A 326 -18.29 12.77 -9.42
C THR A 326 -17.26 12.06 -10.32
N PHE A 327 -16.72 10.94 -9.89
CA PHE A 327 -15.77 10.17 -10.71
C PHE A 327 -16.45 9.53 -11.93
N ALA A 328 -17.67 9.05 -11.81
CA ALA A 328 -18.44 8.50 -12.94
C ALA A 328 -18.66 9.53 -14.05
N ASN A 329 -18.92 10.78 -13.68
CA ASN A 329 -19.08 11.87 -14.65
C ASN A 329 -17.77 12.26 -15.36
N VAL A 330 -16.62 12.03 -14.73
CA VAL A 330 -15.31 12.42 -15.27
C VAL A 330 -14.62 11.26 -15.99
N CYS A 331 -14.70 10.05 -15.43
CA CYS A 331 -13.95 8.89 -15.91
C CYS A 331 -14.83 7.88 -16.70
N GLY A 332 -16.16 8.13 -16.76
CA GLY A 332 -17.12 7.16 -17.32
C GLY A 332 -17.74 6.27 -16.25
N ARG A 333 -19.05 6.12 -16.26
CA ARG A 333 -19.78 5.38 -15.21
C ARG A 333 -19.47 3.88 -15.17
N GLU A 334 -19.03 3.32 -16.30
CA GLU A 334 -18.60 1.92 -16.44
C GLU A 334 -17.21 1.69 -15.85
N ASN A 335 -16.45 2.75 -15.60
CA ASN A 335 -15.02 2.72 -15.24
C ASN A 335 -14.77 3.02 -13.76
N VAL A 336 -15.80 3.01 -12.90
CA VAL A 336 -15.65 3.37 -11.48
C VAL A 336 -16.02 2.21 -10.56
N ILE A 337 -15.11 1.88 -9.65
CA ILE A 337 -15.36 0.94 -8.54
C ILE A 337 -15.15 1.71 -7.23
N ALA A 338 -16.09 1.65 -6.30
CA ALA A 338 -15.94 2.27 -4.98
C ALA A 338 -14.93 1.50 -4.12
N GLY A 339 -13.97 2.20 -3.53
CA GLY A 339 -12.97 1.64 -2.63
C GLY A 339 -12.80 2.45 -1.35
N THR A 340 -11.82 2.09 -0.55
CA THR A 340 -11.32 2.88 0.58
C THR A 340 -10.10 3.69 0.15
N ASP A 341 -9.79 4.80 0.83
CA ASP A 341 -8.56 5.54 0.56
C ASP A 341 -7.32 4.63 0.69
N CYS A 342 -7.27 3.81 1.74
CA CYS A 342 -6.25 2.80 1.98
C CYS A 342 -6.77 1.76 2.98
N GLY A 343 -5.90 0.91 3.54
CA GLY A 343 -6.27 -0.08 4.56
C GLY A 343 -6.82 0.56 5.84
N MET A 344 -7.94 0.04 6.37
CA MET A 344 -8.59 0.56 7.56
C MET A 344 -7.83 0.19 8.83
N ARG A 345 -7.18 1.16 9.47
CA ARG A 345 -6.35 0.96 10.68
C ARG A 345 -7.06 1.22 12.00
N TRP A 346 -8.27 1.79 11.96
CA TRP A 346 -9.03 2.09 13.16
C TRP A 346 -9.69 0.86 13.75
N HIS A 347 -10.32 1.03 14.91
CA HIS A 347 -11.05 -0.04 15.58
C HIS A 347 -12.03 -0.75 14.62
N ALA A 348 -12.09 -2.08 14.67
CA ALA A 348 -12.86 -2.91 13.75
C ALA A 348 -14.34 -2.46 13.59
N GLN A 349 -14.99 -1.97 14.67
CA GLN A 349 -16.35 -1.45 14.56
C GLN A 349 -16.48 -0.23 13.66
N ALA A 350 -15.51 0.70 13.70
CA ALA A 350 -15.51 1.86 12.81
C ALA A 350 -15.25 1.43 11.35
N ALA A 351 -14.28 0.54 11.14
CA ALA A 351 -13.98 -0.01 9.83
C ALA A 351 -15.20 -0.69 9.19
N TRP A 352 -15.87 -1.57 9.92
CA TRP A 352 -17.07 -2.24 9.41
C TRP A 352 -18.23 -1.29 9.12
N ALA A 353 -18.47 -0.28 9.97
CA ALA A 353 -19.48 0.73 9.72
C ALA A 353 -19.19 1.52 8.43
N LYS A 354 -17.92 1.84 8.13
CA LYS A 354 -17.52 2.46 6.87
C LYS A 354 -17.77 1.54 5.68
N TYR A 355 -17.34 0.27 5.74
CA TYR A 355 -17.60 -0.71 4.68
C TYR A 355 -19.08 -0.91 4.38
N GLU A 356 -19.93 -1.00 5.41
CA GLU A 356 -21.39 -1.07 5.23
C GLU A 356 -21.94 0.17 4.51
N ASN A 357 -21.41 1.35 4.81
CA ASN A 357 -21.83 2.58 4.16
C ASN A 357 -21.26 2.72 2.74
N ILE A 358 -20.08 2.16 2.43
CA ILE A 358 -19.59 2.05 1.03
C ILE A 358 -20.60 1.28 0.19
N VAL A 359 -21.05 0.11 0.66
CA VAL A 359 -22.01 -0.71 -0.08
C VAL A 359 -23.35 0.02 -0.28
N LYS A 360 -23.85 0.72 0.76
CA LYS A 360 -25.08 1.53 0.66
C LYS A 360 -24.92 2.69 -0.32
N GLY A 361 -23.79 3.41 -0.24
CA GLY A 361 -23.47 4.53 -1.13
C GLY A 361 -23.28 4.10 -2.58
N ALA A 362 -22.60 2.98 -2.81
CA ALA A 362 -22.42 2.42 -4.15
C ALA A 362 -23.77 2.02 -4.80
N ARG A 363 -24.68 1.37 -4.03
CA ARG A 363 -26.04 1.07 -4.50
C ARG A 363 -26.82 2.33 -4.83
N LEU A 364 -26.71 3.37 -3.99
CA LEU A 364 -27.36 4.65 -4.23
C LEU A 364 -26.83 5.34 -5.49
N ALA A 365 -25.52 5.37 -5.68
CA ALA A 365 -24.90 5.90 -6.89
C ALA A 365 -25.34 5.12 -8.14
N SER A 366 -25.32 3.77 -8.09
CA SER A 366 -25.78 2.92 -9.18
C SER A 366 -27.23 3.24 -9.57
N SER A 367 -28.14 3.41 -8.62
CA SER A 367 -29.54 3.75 -8.89
C SER A 367 -29.73 5.12 -9.55
N ARG A 368 -28.72 6.01 -9.50
CA ARG A 368 -28.73 7.33 -10.15
C ARG A 368 -28.02 7.33 -11.50
N LEU A 369 -27.21 6.34 -11.77
CA LEU A 369 -26.42 6.20 -13.01
C LEU A 369 -27.10 5.31 -14.04
N TRP A 370 -27.95 4.39 -13.59
CA TRP A 370 -28.65 3.36 -14.41
C TRP A 370 -30.16 3.40 -14.23
#